data_2dc77c8bec96d4922bac940a7c766a6e
#
_entry.id   2dc77c8bec96d4922bac940a7c766a6e
#
_cell.length_a   1.000
_cell.length_b   1.000
_cell.length_c   1.000
_cell.angle_alpha   90.00
_cell.angle_beta   90.00
_cell.angle_gamma   90.00
#
_symmetry.space_group_name_H-M   'P 1'
#
loop_
_entity.id
_entity.type
_entity.pdbx_description
1 polymer ?
#
loop_
_entity_poly.entity_id
_entity_poly.type
_entity_poly.pdbx_seq_one_letter_code
_entity_poly.pdbx_strand_id
1 'polypeptide(L)'
;MELETILRKCIVSEGQLEENEKKEDEYFQKIYEQWKGTKAKDKDLTYKVIPKFYFKLPKEDEILPQKLREETRALFLQRRSRQLLDNNELKALWVLLDKHHSPPLSGEEQLINYEDFKKVGKLAGAKCNPYFTAVVFAKLQQGDPHGRISIMALFNYVMRKVWLHQTRIGLSLYDVTGQGYLRESDLENYILELIPTLPQLEGLEKSFHSFYVCTAVRKFLFFLDPLRTGRVRIQDILACSFLDDLLELRDEDLPKDLQEANWFSAPSALKVYGQYLNLDRDHNGMLNKEELAGYGTGTLTGVFLERVFQECLTYEGEMDYKTYLDFVLALENRHEPQSLHYLFRILDINNRGYLDTFCLNYFFRAIQEQMTMHGQEPVRFEDVKDEIFDMVKPADPCKITLQDLLSCGQGDTMVSILIEFHGFWAYENREAMAADTGDESSHV
;
A
#
# COMPACT_ATOMS: atom_id res chain seq x y z
N MET A 1 30.94 -17.05 -9.39
CA MET A 1 32.29 -16.75 -8.84
C MET A 1 32.29 -16.49 -7.33
N GLU A 2 31.47 -15.56 -6.79
CA GLU A 2 31.44 -15.32 -5.33
C GLU A 2 30.98 -16.51 -4.50
N LEU A 3 29.89 -17.17 -4.89
CA LEU A 3 29.36 -18.35 -4.20
C LEU A 3 30.37 -19.50 -4.22
N GLU A 4 31.01 -19.72 -5.33
CA GLU A 4 32.06 -20.76 -5.49
C GLU A 4 33.29 -20.48 -4.60
N THR A 5 33.64 -19.20 -4.46
CA THR A 5 34.76 -18.79 -3.59
C THR A 5 34.41 -18.97 -2.11
N ILE A 6 33.13 -18.68 -1.74
CA ILE A 6 32.61 -18.87 -0.39
C ILE A 6 32.54 -20.38 -0.08
N LEU A 7 32.01 -21.20 -0.99
CA LEU A 7 31.93 -22.63 -0.85
C LEU A 7 33.35 -23.26 -0.72
N ARG A 8 34.32 -22.82 -1.51
CA ARG A 8 35.73 -23.27 -1.37
C ARG A 8 36.33 -22.89 -0.02
N LYS A 9 36.02 -21.70 0.51
CA LYS A 9 36.45 -21.31 1.87
C LYS A 9 35.78 -22.16 2.95
N CYS A 10 34.52 -22.54 2.77
CA CYS A 10 33.81 -23.43 3.69
C CYS A 10 34.42 -24.84 3.64
N ILE A 11 34.77 -25.36 2.45
CA ILE A 11 35.41 -26.69 2.27
C ILE A 11 36.83 -26.72 2.88
N VAL A 12 37.60 -25.64 2.79
CA VAL A 12 38.93 -25.55 3.41
C VAL A 12 38.82 -25.49 4.95
N SER A 13 37.69 -25.02 5.50
CA SER A 13 37.43 -25.13 6.94
C SER A 13 36.95 -26.52 7.39
N GLU A 14 36.64 -27.42 6.46
CA GLU A 14 36.20 -28.81 6.74
C GLU A 14 37.27 -29.63 7.45
N GLY A 15 38.56 -29.37 7.22
CA GLY A 15 39.64 -30.03 7.97
C GLY A 15 39.66 -29.74 9.48
N GLN A 16 39.08 -28.57 9.88
CA GLN A 16 38.79 -28.25 11.27
C GLN A 16 37.41 -28.78 11.71
N LEU A 17 36.52 -29.06 10.78
CA LEU A 17 35.20 -29.63 11.03
C LEU A 17 35.28 -31.12 11.39
N GLU A 18 36.12 -31.89 10.77
CA GLU A 18 36.29 -33.33 11.11
C GLU A 18 36.77 -33.55 12.57
N GLU A 19 37.56 -32.62 13.11
CA GLU A 19 37.97 -32.66 14.51
C GLU A 19 36.86 -32.20 15.45
N ASN A 20 36.00 -31.30 14.99
CA ASN A 20 34.82 -30.86 15.71
C ASN A 20 33.67 -31.88 15.60
N GLU A 21 33.46 -32.53 14.46
CA GLU A 21 32.48 -33.61 14.31
C GLU A 21 32.80 -34.79 15.24
N LYS A 22 34.05 -35.20 15.36
CA LYS A 22 34.45 -36.25 16.32
C LYS A 22 34.16 -35.84 17.77
N LYS A 23 34.37 -34.57 18.13
CA LYS A 23 34.02 -34.03 19.46
C LYS A 23 32.54 -33.91 19.68
N GLU A 24 31.79 -33.58 18.64
CA GLU A 24 30.33 -33.54 18.67
C GLU A 24 29.72 -34.94 18.75
N ASP A 25 30.22 -35.89 18.00
CA ASP A 25 29.82 -37.31 18.09
C ASP A 25 30.10 -37.89 19.46
N GLU A 26 31.27 -37.63 20.05
CA GLU A 26 31.58 -38.04 21.44
C GLU A 26 30.68 -37.38 22.46
N TYR A 27 30.29 -36.11 22.25
CA TYR A 27 29.37 -35.39 23.10
C TYR A 27 27.95 -35.96 22.97
N PHE A 28 27.46 -36.19 21.76
CA PHE A 28 26.14 -36.81 21.55
C PHE A 28 26.12 -38.27 22.06
N GLN A 29 27.20 -39.00 21.92
CA GLN A 29 27.31 -40.36 22.45
C GLN A 29 27.22 -40.37 23.99
N LYS A 30 27.87 -39.42 24.68
CA LYS A 30 27.74 -39.24 26.13
C LYS A 30 26.32 -38.90 26.56
N ILE A 31 25.65 -37.99 25.84
CA ILE A 31 24.25 -37.64 26.11
C ILE A 31 23.34 -38.83 25.89
N TYR A 32 23.57 -39.61 24.83
CA TYR A 32 22.82 -40.82 24.52
C TYR A 32 23.01 -41.89 25.58
N GLU A 33 24.26 -42.08 26.09
CA GLU A 33 24.56 -43.00 27.17
C GLU A 33 23.90 -42.56 28.51
N GLN A 34 23.94 -41.30 28.83
CA GLN A 34 23.21 -40.76 29.99
C GLN A 34 21.69 -40.95 29.86
N TRP A 35 21.14 -40.75 28.67
CA TRP A 35 19.74 -41.01 28.39
C TRP A 35 19.38 -42.48 28.46
N LYS A 36 20.27 -43.36 28.02
CA LYS A 36 20.12 -44.82 28.11
C LYS A 36 20.20 -45.34 29.54
N GLY A 37 20.87 -44.61 30.42
CA GLY A 37 20.96 -44.93 31.86
C GLY A 37 19.73 -44.62 32.69
N THR A 38 18.83 -43.76 32.20
CA THR A 38 17.54 -43.41 32.85
C THR A 38 16.43 -44.46 32.60
N LYS A 39 16.79 -45.67 32.17
CA LYS A 39 15.87 -46.79 31.96
C LYS A 39 15.36 -47.42 33.25
N ALA A 40 14.76 -46.66 34.13
CA ALA A 40 14.08 -47.30 35.24
C ALA A 40 12.82 -46.54 35.59
N LYS A 41 11.75 -47.13 35.24
CA LYS A 41 10.42 -47.05 35.89
C LYS A 41 9.20 -46.54 35.17
N ASP A 42 9.32 -45.96 33.94
CA ASP A 42 8.09 -45.63 33.21
C ASP A 42 8.18 -46.02 31.74
N LYS A 43 7.63 -47.20 31.41
CA LYS A 43 7.53 -47.71 30.04
C LYS A 43 6.67 -46.82 29.12
N ASP A 44 5.89 -45.90 29.66
CA ASP A 44 4.99 -45.06 28.89
C ASP A 44 5.56 -43.69 28.51
N LEU A 45 6.73 -43.33 29.05
CA LEU A 45 7.37 -42.02 28.75
C LEU A 45 8.39 -42.07 27.60
N THR A 46 8.81 -43.26 27.18
CA THR A 46 9.85 -43.44 26.15
C THR A 46 9.42 -42.96 24.74
N TYR A 47 8.13 -42.91 24.45
CA TYR A 47 7.62 -42.40 23.19
C TYR A 47 7.54 -40.86 23.15
N LYS A 48 7.54 -40.19 24.30
CA LYS A 48 7.32 -38.74 24.40
C LYS A 48 8.60 -37.94 24.43
N VAL A 49 9.75 -38.59 24.62
CA VAL A 49 11.05 -37.91 24.63
C VAL A 49 11.76 -38.19 23.32
N ILE A 50 11.42 -37.43 22.31
CA ILE A 50 12.24 -37.37 21.11
C ILE A 50 13.55 -36.67 21.51
N PRO A 51 14.73 -37.30 21.32
CA PRO A 51 16.00 -36.63 21.53
C PRO A 51 16.01 -35.34 20.72
N LYS A 52 16.12 -34.20 21.38
CA LYS A 52 16.30 -32.94 20.68
C LYS A 52 17.72 -32.92 20.12
N PHE A 53 17.88 -33.33 18.88
CA PHE A 53 19.10 -33.06 18.14
C PHE A 53 19.12 -31.55 17.89
N TYR A 54 19.97 -30.87 18.62
CA TYR A 54 20.20 -29.46 18.39
C TYR A 54 21.10 -29.32 17.17
N PHE A 55 20.45 -29.15 16.02
CA PHE A 55 21.14 -28.47 14.95
C PHE A 55 21.19 -27.00 15.39
N LYS A 56 22.37 -26.47 15.57
CA LYS A 56 22.54 -25.03 15.60
C LYS A 56 22.02 -24.52 14.25
N LEU A 57 20.83 -23.92 14.24
CA LEU A 57 20.41 -23.19 13.07
C LEU A 57 21.48 -22.14 12.78
N PRO A 58 21.94 -22.02 11.51
CA PRO A 58 22.89 -21.00 11.13
C PRO A 58 22.36 -19.64 11.62
N LYS A 59 23.23 -18.81 12.15
CA LYS A 59 22.85 -17.45 12.53
C LYS A 59 22.37 -16.71 11.29
N GLU A 60 21.38 -15.85 11.45
CA GLU A 60 20.86 -15.04 10.32
C GLU A 60 21.95 -14.22 9.64
N ASP A 61 23.01 -13.87 10.37
CA ASP A 61 24.16 -13.08 9.91
C ASP A 61 25.22 -13.89 9.16
N GLU A 62 25.06 -15.22 9.04
CA GLU A 62 26.03 -16.03 8.31
C GLU A 62 25.93 -15.77 6.80
N ILE A 63 27.07 -15.45 6.18
CA ILE A 63 27.15 -15.04 4.78
C ILE A 63 26.70 -16.15 3.82
N LEU A 64 27.02 -17.41 4.11
CA LEU A 64 26.71 -18.53 3.22
C LEU A 64 25.18 -18.80 3.11
N PRO A 65 24.41 -18.93 4.20
CA PRO A 65 22.96 -19.05 4.13
C PRO A 65 22.28 -17.86 3.46
N GLN A 66 22.78 -16.64 3.67
CA GLN A 66 22.26 -15.46 3.00
C GLN A 66 22.45 -15.55 1.48
N LYS A 67 23.66 -15.83 1.03
CA LYS A 67 23.96 -15.98 -0.40
C LYS A 67 23.20 -17.14 -1.06
N LEU A 68 23.05 -18.26 -0.36
CA LEU A 68 22.23 -19.38 -0.85
C LEU A 68 20.76 -19.00 -0.99
N ARG A 69 20.20 -18.23 -0.04
CA ARG A 69 18.83 -17.71 -0.14
C ARG A 69 18.68 -16.77 -1.33
N GLU A 70 19.59 -15.81 -1.50
CA GLU A 70 19.61 -14.89 -2.61
C GLU A 70 19.62 -15.60 -3.96
N GLU A 71 20.58 -16.51 -4.16
CA GLU A 71 20.73 -17.27 -5.41
C GLU A 71 19.54 -18.20 -5.68
N THR A 72 19.10 -18.94 -4.68
CA THR A 72 17.95 -19.84 -4.82
C THR A 72 16.68 -19.06 -5.18
N ARG A 73 16.50 -17.90 -4.57
CA ARG A 73 15.39 -17.01 -4.84
C ARG A 73 15.46 -16.43 -6.24
N ALA A 74 16.62 -15.92 -6.65
CA ALA A 74 16.84 -15.40 -8.01
C ALA A 74 16.49 -16.46 -9.07
N LEU A 75 16.99 -17.69 -8.90
CA LEU A 75 16.67 -18.81 -9.77
C LEU A 75 15.17 -19.15 -9.76
N PHE A 76 14.53 -19.14 -8.59
CA PHE A 76 13.10 -19.40 -8.48
C PHE A 76 12.26 -18.32 -9.20
N LEU A 77 12.58 -17.05 -9.00
CA LEU A 77 11.89 -15.94 -9.66
C LEU A 77 12.11 -15.98 -11.18
N GLN A 78 13.34 -16.24 -11.63
CA GLN A 78 13.66 -16.42 -13.05
C GLN A 78 12.85 -17.58 -13.67
N ARG A 79 12.76 -18.73 -12.98
CA ARG A 79 11.94 -19.86 -13.42
C ARG A 79 10.48 -19.50 -13.51
N ARG A 80 9.94 -18.75 -12.54
CA ARG A 80 8.55 -18.27 -12.55
C ARG A 80 8.31 -17.30 -13.68
N SER A 81 9.22 -16.36 -13.94
CA SER A 81 9.12 -15.41 -15.05
C SER A 81 9.03 -16.13 -16.40
N ARG A 82 9.86 -17.16 -16.63
CA ARG A 82 9.84 -17.98 -17.86
C ARG A 82 8.53 -18.76 -18.05
N GLN A 83 7.76 -19.00 -17.00
CA GLN A 83 6.47 -19.69 -17.08
C GLN A 83 5.32 -18.77 -17.46
N LEU A 84 5.50 -17.44 -17.42
CA LEU A 84 4.50 -16.48 -17.83
C LEU A 84 4.45 -16.37 -19.37
N LEU A 85 3.28 -15.95 -19.85
CA LEU A 85 3.08 -15.63 -21.24
C LEU A 85 3.79 -14.31 -21.58
N ASP A 86 4.53 -14.30 -22.67
CA ASP A 86 5.08 -13.07 -23.24
C ASP A 86 4.09 -12.37 -24.18
N ASN A 87 4.45 -11.17 -24.65
CA ASN A 87 3.59 -10.38 -25.53
C ASN A 87 3.28 -11.09 -26.87
N ASN A 88 4.22 -11.89 -27.40
CA ASN A 88 4.01 -12.63 -28.64
C ASN A 88 3.06 -13.82 -28.41
N GLU A 89 3.22 -14.52 -27.30
CA GLU A 89 2.32 -15.59 -26.88
C GLU A 89 0.90 -15.07 -26.60
N LEU A 90 0.76 -13.88 -25.99
CA LEU A 90 -0.53 -13.22 -25.79
C LEU A 90 -1.19 -12.80 -27.12
N LYS A 91 -0.43 -12.24 -28.06
CA LYS A 91 -0.94 -11.94 -29.40
C LYS A 91 -1.38 -13.21 -30.14
N ALA A 92 -0.58 -14.28 -30.06
CA ALA A 92 -0.94 -15.56 -30.64
C ALA A 92 -2.21 -16.15 -30.01
N LEU A 93 -2.36 -16.04 -28.70
CA LEU A 93 -3.58 -16.45 -28.00
C LEU A 93 -4.80 -15.67 -28.49
N TRP A 94 -4.69 -14.34 -28.64
CA TRP A 94 -5.77 -13.52 -29.18
C TRP A 94 -6.22 -13.99 -30.56
N VAL A 95 -5.28 -14.21 -31.48
CA VAL A 95 -5.57 -14.71 -32.82
C VAL A 95 -6.24 -16.09 -32.81
N LEU A 96 -5.83 -16.96 -31.87
CA LEU A 96 -6.47 -18.27 -31.72
C LEU A 96 -7.91 -18.16 -31.19
N LEU A 97 -8.17 -17.27 -30.24
CA LEU A 97 -9.51 -17.01 -29.70
C LEU A 97 -10.42 -16.43 -30.76
N ASP A 98 -9.94 -15.43 -31.51
CA ASP A 98 -10.68 -14.81 -32.62
C ASP A 98 -11.06 -15.83 -33.71
N LYS A 99 -10.14 -16.72 -34.07
CA LYS A 99 -10.37 -17.78 -35.07
C LYS A 99 -11.38 -18.86 -34.60
N HIS A 100 -11.54 -19.09 -33.31
CA HIS A 100 -12.35 -20.17 -32.75
C HIS A 100 -13.61 -19.65 -32.04
N HIS A 101 -14.12 -18.48 -32.42
CA HIS A 101 -15.41 -18.01 -31.91
C HIS A 101 -16.54 -18.97 -32.31
N SER A 102 -17.52 -19.10 -31.43
CA SER A 102 -18.61 -20.09 -31.59
C SER A 102 -19.88 -19.43 -32.10
N PRO A 103 -20.51 -19.97 -33.19
CA PRO A 103 -21.80 -19.49 -33.60
C PRO A 103 -22.91 -19.83 -32.59
N PRO A 104 -24.09 -19.15 -32.61
CA PRO A 104 -24.42 -18.06 -33.52
C PRO A 104 -23.70 -16.75 -33.17
N LEU A 105 -23.50 -15.89 -34.17
CA LEU A 105 -22.97 -14.55 -33.92
C LEU A 105 -23.98 -13.74 -33.10
N SER A 106 -23.52 -13.15 -32.03
CA SER A 106 -24.34 -12.36 -31.11
C SER A 106 -23.89 -10.90 -31.15
N GLY A 107 -24.47 -10.14 -32.07
CA GLY A 107 -24.11 -8.74 -32.27
C GLY A 107 -22.64 -8.53 -32.62
N GLU A 108 -22.01 -7.53 -32.00
CA GLU A 108 -20.57 -7.23 -32.20
C GLU A 108 -19.66 -8.06 -31.26
N GLU A 109 -20.23 -8.77 -30.27
CA GLU A 109 -19.46 -9.50 -29.27
C GLU A 109 -19.17 -10.94 -29.69
N GLN A 110 -17.88 -11.27 -29.73
CA GLN A 110 -17.42 -12.63 -30.01
C GLN A 110 -17.48 -13.50 -28.77
N LEU A 111 -18.19 -14.62 -28.88
CA LEU A 111 -18.41 -15.57 -27.81
C LEU A 111 -17.78 -16.94 -28.13
N ILE A 112 -17.36 -17.67 -27.11
CA ILE A 112 -16.78 -19.01 -27.25
C ILE A 112 -17.49 -20.01 -26.33
N ASN A 113 -17.82 -21.21 -26.85
CA ASN A 113 -18.38 -22.30 -26.09
C ASN A 113 -17.29 -23.11 -25.36
N TYR A 114 -17.69 -24.00 -24.45
CA TYR A 114 -16.74 -24.76 -23.65
C TYR A 114 -15.89 -25.74 -24.45
N GLU A 115 -16.38 -26.30 -25.57
CA GLU A 115 -15.63 -27.23 -26.39
C GLU A 115 -14.51 -26.52 -27.17
N ASP A 116 -14.84 -25.38 -27.79
CA ASP A 116 -13.86 -24.57 -28.51
C ASP A 116 -12.87 -23.93 -27.55
N PHE A 117 -13.32 -23.49 -26.36
CA PHE A 117 -12.45 -23.06 -25.27
C PHE A 117 -11.39 -24.13 -24.92
N LYS A 118 -11.79 -25.40 -24.76
CA LYS A 118 -10.83 -26.50 -24.53
C LYS A 118 -9.90 -26.74 -25.71
N LYS A 119 -10.37 -26.59 -26.95
CA LYS A 119 -9.54 -26.72 -28.15
C LYS A 119 -8.48 -25.62 -28.18
N VAL A 120 -8.87 -24.36 -27.98
CA VAL A 120 -7.95 -23.24 -27.92
C VAL A 120 -6.91 -23.43 -26.80
N GLY A 121 -7.31 -23.86 -25.60
CA GLY A 121 -6.40 -24.13 -24.50
C GLY A 121 -5.32 -25.17 -24.86
N LYS A 122 -5.68 -26.22 -25.62
CA LYS A 122 -4.71 -27.22 -26.09
C LYS A 122 -3.77 -26.66 -27.18
N LEU A 123 -4.28 -25.81 -28.05
CA LEU A 123 -3.50 -25.22 -29.15
C LEU A 123 -2.57 -24.10 -28.65
N ALA A 124 -2.98 -23.36 -27.64
CA ALA A 124 -2.23 -22.25 -27.06
C ALA A 124 -0.99 -22.68 -26.24
N GLY A 125 -0.87 -23.98 -25.95
CA GLY A 125 0.34 -24.52 -25.31
C GLY A 125 0.28 -24.60 -23.78
N ALA A 126 1.32 -25.22 -23.20
CA ALA A 126 1.34 -25.59 -21.77
C ALA A 126 1.28 -24.39 -20.81
N LYS A 127 1.80 -23.22 -21.20
CA LYS A 127 1.75 -22.00 -20.38
C LYS A 127 0.31 -21.47 -20.21
N CYS A 128 -0.59 -21.77 -21.13
CA CYS A 128 -1.99 -21.36 -21.08
C CYS A 128 -2.86 -22.27 -20.22
N ASN A 129 -2.42 -23.48 -19.88
CA ASN A 129 -3.20 -24.45 -19.13
C ASN A 129 -3.83 -23.89 -17.82
N PRO A 130 -3.16 -23.07 -17.01
CA PRO A 130 -3.75 -22.53 -15.80
C PRO A 130 -4.96 -21.62 -16.02
N TYR A 131 -5.08 -21.04 -17.22
CA TYR A 131 -6.17 -20.13 -17.58
C TYR A 131 -7.35 -20.83 -18.26
N PHE A 132 -7.13 -22.03 -18.81
CA PHE A 132 -8.13 -22.80 -19.56
C PHE A 132 -8.71 -23.95 -18.70
N THR A 133 -9.24 -23.61 -17.53
CA THR A 133 -9.88 -24.57 -16.62
C THR A 133 -11.39 -24.39 -16.60
N ALA A 134 -12.15 -25.43 -16.24
CA ALA A 134 -13.60 -25.37 -16.10
C ALA A 134 -14.04 -24.30 -15.08
N VAL A 135 -13.26 -24.09 -14.01
CA VAL A 135 -13.53 -23.07 -13.00
C VAL A 135 -13.46 -21.66 -13.59
N VAL A 136 -12.45 -21.38 -14.45
CA VAL A 136 -12.30 -20.08 -15.11
C VAL A 136 -13.47 -19.87 -16.08
N PHE A 137 -13.84 -20.89 -16.85
CA PHE A 137 -14.98 -20.82 -17.75
C PHE A 137 -16.29 -20.50 -17.01
N ALA A 138 -16.58 -21.23 -15.95
CA ALA A 138 -17.78 -21.02 -15.12
C ALA A 138 -17.80 -19.62 -14.45
N LYS A 139 -16.63 -19.10 -14.04
CA LYS A 139 -16.51 -17.77 -13.44
C LYS A 139 -16.83 -16.63 -14.44
N LEU A 140 -16.53 -16.83 -15.71
CA LEU A 140 -16.70 -15.82 -16.77
C LEU A 140 -18.07 -15.95 -17.46
N GLN A 141 -18.87 -16.94 -17.13
CA GLN A 141 -20.21 -17.14 -17.70
C GLN A 141 -21.16 -16.04 -17.19
N GLN A 142 -21.81 -15.33 -18.12
CA GLN A 142 -22.71 -14.20 -17.89
C GLN A 142 -24.12 -14.43 -18.45
N GLY A 143 -24.69 -15.62 -18.25
CA GLY A 143 -26.10 -15.85 -18.59
C GLY A 143 -26.42 -15.94 -20.09
N ASP A 144 -25.43 -16.18 -20.95
CA ASP A 144 -25.70 -16.46 -22.36
C ASP A 144 -26.60 -17.71 -22.52
N PRO A 145 -27.68 -17.66 -23.35
CA PRO A 145 -28.60 -18.78 -23.52
C PRO A 145 -27.95 -20.07 -24.01
N HIS A 146 -26.81 -19.95 -24.69
CA HIS A 146 -26.03 -21.06 -25.26
C HIS A 146 -24.84 -21.48 -24.37
N GLY A 147 -24.72 -20.91 -23.16
CA GLY A 147 -23.67 -21.26 -22.23
C GLY A 147 -22.25 -20.87 -22.69
N ARG A 148 -22.12 -19.82 -23.47
CA ARG A 148 -20.84 -19.28 -23.96
C ARG A 148 -20.28 -18.18 -23.06
N ILE A 149 -19.02 -17.89 -23.21
CA ILE A 149 -18.34 -16.76 -22.52
C ILE A 149 -17.80 -15.77 -23.55
N SER A 150 -17.66 -14.51 -23.17
CA SER A 150 -17.05 -13.49 -23.98
C SER A 150 -15.55 -13.75 -24.14
N ILE A 151 -15.07 -13.73 -25.39
CA ILE A 151 -13.63 -13.85 -25.72
C ILE A 151 -12.85 -12.68 -25.12
N MET A 152 -13.40 -11.47 -25.18
CA MET A 152 -12.79 -10.28 -24.60
C MET A 152 -12.67 -10.42 -23.07
N ALA A 153 -13.73 -10.87 -22.39
CA ALA A 153 -13.69 -11.09 -20.94
C ALA A 153 -12.65 -12.15 -20.54
N LEU A 154 -12.53 -13.24 -21.33
CA LEU A 154 -11.52 -14.27 -21.11
C LEU A 154 -10.11 -13.71 -21.31
N PHE A 155 -9.88 -12.99 -22.41
CA PHE A 155 -8.57 -12.41 -22.71
C PHE A 155 -8.14 -11.40 -21.66
N ASN A 156 -9.04 -10.52 -21.25
CA ASN A 156 -8.80 -9.57 -20.17
C ASN A 156 -8.48 -10.27 -18.83
N TYR A 157 -9.17 -11.38 -18.54
CA TYR A 157 -8.85 -12.20 -17.38
C TYR A 157 -7.43 -12.76 -17.44
N VAL A 158 -7.00 -13.30 -18.60
CA VAL A 158 -5.63 -13.80 -18.81
C VAL A 158 -4.61 -12.68 -18.63
N MET A 159 -4.83 -11.54 -19.29
CA MET A 159 -3.97 -10.37 -19.19
C MET A 159 -3.77 -9.91 -17.73
N ARG A 160 -4.87 -9.73 -17.01
CA ARG A 160 -4.80 -9.33 -15.58
C ARG A 160 -4.03 -10.34 -14.73
N LYS A 161 -4.20 -11.64 -14.98
CA LYS A 161 -3.45 -12.68 -14.27
C LYS A 161 -1.96 -12.66 -14.59
N VAL A 162 -1.60 -12.50 -15.84
CA VAL A 162 -0.20 -12.39 -16.28
C VAL A 162 0.45 -11.16 -15.64
N TRP A 163 -0.21 -10.01 -15.72
CA TRP A 163 0.30 -8.76 -15.13
C TRP A 163 0.46 -8.84 -13.62
N LEU A 164 -0.52 -9.40 -12.91
CA LEU A 164 -0.42 -9.59 -11.46
C LEU A 164 0.80 -10.45 -11.09
N HIS A 165 1.04 -11.52 -11.84
CA HIS A 165 2.21 -12.38 -11.60
C HIS A 165 3.53 -11.70 -11.98
N GLN A 166 3.58 -10.95 -13.09
CA GLN A 166 4.75 -10.16 -13.47
C GLN A 166 5.10 -9.12 -12.41
N THR A 167 4.11 -8.36 -11.96
CA THR A 167 4.29 -7.34 -10.93
C THR A 167 4.74 -7.95 -9.61
N ARG A 168 4.16 -9.10 -9.21
CA ARG A 168 4.61 -9.83 -8.03
C ARG A 168 6.06 -10.27 -8.13
N ILE A 169 6.48 -10.76 -9.29
CA ILE A 169 7.88 -11.15 -9.53
C ILE A 169 8.76 -9.90 -9.46
N GLY A 170 8.37 -8.80 -10.13
CA GLY A 170 9.07 -7.54 -10.11
C GLY A 170 9.30 -7.03 -8.69
N LEU A 171 8.24 -6.86 -7.89
CA LEU A 171 8.34 -6.46 -6.49
C LEU A 171 9.18 -7.43 -5.66
N SER A 172 9.05 -8.74 -5.92
CA SER A 172 9.81 -9.76 -5.20
C SER A 172 11.31 -9.71 -5.46
N LEU A 173 11.79 -9.13 -6.56
CA LEU A 173 13.22 -8.97 -6.81
C LEU A 173 13.89 -8.01 -5.82
N TYR A 174 13.14 -7.04 -5.30
CA TYR A 174 13.64 -6.06 -4.32
C TYR A 174 13.52 -6.53 -2.86
N ASP A 175 12.75 -7.58 -2.58
CA ASP A 175 12.70 -8.19 -1.24
C ASP A 175 13.95 -9.07 -1.02
N VAL A 176 15.07 -8.47 -0.69
CA VAL A 176 16.36 -9.18 -0.50
C VAL A 176 16.26 -10.24 0.60
N THR A 177 15.48 -9.97 1.65
CA THR A 177 15.35 -10.89 2.79
C THR A 177 14.44 -12.09 2.54
N GLY A 178 13.59 -12.03 1.51
CA GLY A 178 12.64 -13.09 1.18
C GLY A 178 11.46 -13.22 2.13
N GLN A 179 11.19 -12.22 2.93
CA GLN A 179 10.11 -12.23 3.94
C GLN A 179 8.74 -11.78 3.39
N GLY A 180 8.68 -11.32 2.15
CA GLY A 180 7.46 -10.81 1.53
C GLY A 180 7.15 -9.36 1.89
N TYR A 181 8.14 -8.61 2.40
CA TYR A 181 8.05 -7.20 2.72
C TYR A 181 9.04 -6.38 1.90
N LEU A 182 8.66 -5.16 1.56
CA LEU A 182 9.53 -4.14 0.99
C LEU A 182 9.72 -3.00 1.99
N ARG A 183 10.95 -2.54 2.15
CA ARG A 183 11.29 -1.33 2.89
C ARG A 183 11.06 -0.11 1.98
N GLU A 184 11.11 1.07 2.56
CA GLU A 184 11.03 2.32 1.81
C GLU A 184 12.06 2.36 0.67
N SER A 185 13.33 2.07 0.96
CA SER A 185 14.40 2.02 -0.04
C SER A 185 14.19 0.99 -1.15
N ASP A 186 13.57 -0.15 -0.84
CA ASP A 186 13.28 -1.19 -1.81
C ASP A 186 12.19 -0.72 -2.79
N LEU A 187 11.16 -0.02 -2.28
CA LEU A 187 10.12 0.62 -3.10
C LEU A 187 10.68 1.78 -3.92
N GLU A 188 11.56 2.60 -3.35
CA GLU A 188 12.22 3.69 -4.08
C GLU A 188 12.97 3.15 -5.30
N ASN A 189 13.76 2.07 -5.13
CA ASN A 189 14.48 1.43 -6.23
C ASN A 189 13.53 0.83 -7.28
N TYR A 190 12.46 0.15 -6.84
CA TYR A 190 11.46 -0.40 -7.74
C TYR A 190 10.80 0.68 -8.60
N ILE A 191 10.36 1.79 -7.99
CA ILE A 191 9.71 2.87 -8.73
C ILE A 191 10.69 3.59 -9.65
N LEU A 192 11.93 3.81 -9.20
CA LEU A 192 12.97 4.43 -10.02
C LEU A 192 13.24 3.64 -11.30
N GLU A 193 13.32 2.31 -11.20
CA GLU A 193 13.49 1.44 -12.37
C GLU A 193 12.22 1.31 -13.22
N LEU A 194 11.06 1.61 -12.66
CA LEU A 194 9.79 1.58 -13.39
C LEU A 194 9.59 2.83 -14.26
N ILE A 195 10.10 4.01 -13.85
CA ILE A 195 9.92 5.30 -14.56
C ILE A 195 10.20 5.19 -16.09
N PRO A 196 11.32 4.62 -16.55
CA PRO A 196 11.61 4.53 -17.97
C PRO A 196 10.64 3.61 -18.76
N THR A 197 9.81 2.83 -18.06
CA THR A 197 8.84 1.92 -18.68
C THR A 197 7.43 2.50 -18.71
N LEU A 198 7.26 3.73 -18.23
CA LEU A 198 5.98 4.44 -18.16
C LEU A 198 6.00 5.61 -19.16
N PRO A 199 5.35 5.47 -20.34
CA PRO A 199 5.35 6.51 -21.37
C PRO A 199 4.84 7.87 -20.87
N GLN A 200 3.85 7.88 -19.97
CA GLN A 200 3.31 9.11 -19.37
C GLN A 200 4.32 9.88 -18.52
N LEU A 201 5.43 9.28 -18.15
CA LEU A 201 6.54 9.91 -17.43
C LEU A 201 7.72 10.23 -18.35
N GLU A 202 7.60 9.93 -19.64
CA GLU A 202 8.60 10.29 -20.63
C GLU A 202 8.65 11.81 -20.75
N GLY A 203 9.83 12.38 -20.57
CA GLY A 203 10.00 13.83 -20.53
C GLY A 203 10.11 14.42 -19.10
N LEU A 204 9.91 13.63 -18.07
CA LEU A 204 10.19 14.07 -16.70
C LEU A 204 11.70 14.31 -16.54
N GLU A 205 12.07 15.50 -16.08
CA GLU A 205 13.49 15.82 -15.89
C GLU A 205 14.14 14.89 -14.88
N LYS A 206 15.36 14.43 -15.17
CA LYS A 206 16.10 13.53 -14.27
C LYS A 206 16.37 14.14 -12.88
N SER A 207 16.49 15.45 -12.81
CA SER A 207 16.60 16.20 -11.55
C SER A 207 15.39 16.03 -10.65
N PHE A 208 14.21 15.81 -11.23
CA PHE A 208 12.95 15.63 -10.49
C PHE A 208 12.67 14.15 -10.12
N HIS A 209 13.42 13.18 -10.68
CA HIS A 209 13.15 11.76 -10.42
C HIS A 209 13.14 11.39 -8.94
N SER A 210 14.05 11.97 -8.14
CA SER A 210 14.10 11.70 -6.69
C SER A 210 12.85 12.20 -5.95
N PHE A 211 12.34 13.37 -6.31
CA PHE A 211 11.11 13.94 -5.76
C PHE A 211 9.88 13.12 -6.19
N TYR A 212 9.83 12.75 -7.47
CA TYR A 212 8.77 11.89 -8.00
C TYR A 212 8.72 10.55 -7.26
N VAL A 213 9.86 9.87 -7.13
CA VAL A 213 9.98 8.59 -6.42
C VAL A 213 9.52 8.75 -4.97
N CYS A 214 9.96 9.80 -4.30
CA CYS A 214 9.53 10.11 -2.94
C CYS A 214 8.00 10.29 -2.87
N THR A 215 7.40 11.08 -3.77
CA THR A 215 5.95 11.32 -3.84
C THR A 215 5.17 10.02 -4.06
N ALA A 216 5.64 9.16 -4.96
CA ALA A 216 5.00 7.88 -5.24
C ALA A 216 5.11 6.88 -4.08
N VAL A 217 6.31 6.74 -3.48
CA VAL A 217 6.57 5.82 -2.37
C VAL A 217 5.77 6.21 -1.13
N ARG A 218 5.66 7.53 -0.84
CA ARG A 218 4.91 8.00 0.33
C ARG A 218 3.44 7.62 0.27
N LYS A 219 2.80 7.61 -0.91
CA LYS A 219 1.41 7.14 -1.04
C LYS A 219 1.28 5.67 -0.61
N PHE A 220 2.17 4.78 -1.06
CA PHE A 220 2.15 3.38 -0.64
C PHE A 220 2.38 3.24 0.88
N LEU A 221 3.38 3.91 1.43
CA LEU A 221 3.69 3.82 2.86
C LEU A 221 2.58 4.41 3.73
N PHE A 222 2.01 5.54 3.35
CA PHE A 222 0.95 6.19 4.11
C PHE A 222 -0.28 5.29 4.27
N PHE A 223 -0.73 4.67 3.17
CA PHE A 223 -1.95 3.85 3.20
C PHE A 223 -1.72 2.39 3.61
N LEU A 224 -0.55 1.81 3.34
CA LEU A 224 -0.29 0.39 3.59
C LEU A 224 0.57 0.12 4.84
N ASP A 225 1.16 1.15 5.43
CA ASP A 225 1.90 1.08 6.70
C ASP A 225 1.41 2.12 7.72
N PRO A 226 0.15 2.05 8.18
CA PRO A 226 -0.41 3.02 9.11
C PRO A 226 0.31 3.02 10.48
N LEU A 227 0.99 1.94 10.84
CA LEU A 227 1.77 1.81 12.06
C LEU A 227 3.19 2.35 11.94
N ARG A 228 3.59 2.84 10.74
CA ARG A 228 4.90 3.43 10.46
C ARG A 228 6.07 2.51 10.80
N THR A 229 5.94 1.23 10.42
CA THR A 229 7.00 0.22 10.60
C THR A 229 8.13 0.37 9.57
N GLY A 230 7.96 1.22 8.56
CA GLY A 230 8.89 1.46 7.45
C GLY A 230 8.95 0.33 6.44
N ARG A 231 7.94 -0.53 6.40
CA ARG A 231 7.87 -1.68 5.48
C ARG A 231 6.43 -2.03 5.14
N VAL A 232 6.22 -2.46 3.89
CA VAL A 232 4.92 -2.83 3.36
C VAL A 232 4.96 -4.26 2.84
N ARG A 233 3.89 -5.03 3.01
CA ARG A 233 3.78 -6.38 2.45
C ARG A 233 3.59 -6.31 0.95
N ILE A 234 4.31 -7.14 0.20
CA ILE A 234 4.10 -7.26 -1.26
C ILE A 234 2.65 -7.64 -1.59
N GLN A 235 2.00 -8.45 -0.73
CA GLN A 235 0.60 -8.83 -0.93
C GLN A 235 -0.35 -7.63 -0.82
N ASP A 236 -0.10 -6.72 0.10
CA ASP A 236 -0.92 -5.52 0.30
C ASP A 236 -0.74 -4.54 -0.87
N ILE A 237 0.50 -4.39 -1.38
CA ILE A 237 0.77 -3.62 -2.60
C ILE A 237 0.01 -4.20 -3.81
N LEU A 238 0.00 -5.53 -3.97
CA LEU A 238 -0.69 -6.20 -5.08
C LEU A 238 -2.21 -6.17 -4.96
N ALA A 239 -2.75 -5.93 -3.77
CA ALA A 239 -4.18 -5.87 -3.50
C ALA A 239 -4.74 -4.45 -3.51
N CYS A 240 -3.89 -3.42 -3.45
CA CYS A 240 -4.33 -2.03 -3.41
C CYS A 240 -4.58 -1.48 -4.82
N SER A 241 -5.53 -0.55 -4.93
CA SER A 241 -5.83 0.16 -6.18
C SER A 241 -4.70 1.08 -6.64
N PHE A 242 -3.87 1.57 -5.70
CA PHE A 242 -2.76 2.48 -6.02
C PHE A 242 -1.73 1.88 -6.97
N LEU A 243 -1.56 0.56 -6.96
CA LEU A 243 -0.69 -0.11 -7.92
C LEU A 243 -1.29 -0.07 -9.32
N ASP A 244 -2.60 -0.23 -9.44
CA ASP A 244 -3.31 -0.13 -10.72
C ASP A 244 -3.20 1.30 -11.26
N ASP A 245 -3.41 2.32 -10.42
CA ASP A 245 -3.25 3.74 -10.77
C ASP A 245 -1.82 4.04 -11.29
N LEU A 246 -0.78 3.49 -10.64
CA LEU A 246 0.60 3.64 -11.10
C LEU A 246 0.83 2.95 -12.45
N LEU A 247 0.25 1.77 -12.65
CA LEU A 247 0.42 0.99 -13.87
C LEU A 247 -0.43 1.49 -15.05
N GLU A 248 -1.49 2.27 -14.80
CA GLU A 248 -2.24 2.98 -15.84
C GLU A 248 -1.37 3.96 -16.63
N LEU A 249 -0.29 4.48 -16.04
CA LEU A 249 0.66 5.35 -16.73
C LEU A 249 1.44 4.66 -17.88
N ARG A 250 1.22 3.37 -18.09
CA ARG A 250 1.68 2.63 -19.27
C ARG A 250 0.84 2.90 -20.52
N ASP A 251 -0.37 3.40 -20.34
CA ASP A 251 -1.25 3.78 -21.44
C ASP A 251 -0.79 5.13 -22.01
N GLU A 252 -0.40 5.13 -23.29
CA GLU A 252 0.05 6.33 -23.98
C GLU A 252 -1.10 7.30 -24.25
N ASP A 253 -2.32 6.79 -24.38
CA ASP A 253 -3.53 7.53 -24.71
C ASP A 253 -4.38 7.92 -23.49
N LEU A 254 -3.80 7.89 -22.29
CA LEU A 254 -4.54 8.21 -21.05
C LEU A 254 -5.12 9.64 -21.12
N PRO A 255 -6.46 9.83 -20.96
CA PRO A 255 -7.10 11.13 -20.99
C PRO A 255 -6.55 12.09 -19.93
N LYS A 256 -6.50 13.39 -20.25
CA LYS A 256 -5.94 14.40 -19.33
C LYS A 256 -6.66 14.46 -17.98
N ASP A 257 -7.98 14.33 -17.99
CA ASP A 257 -8.78 14.35 -16.75
C ASP A 257 -8.41 13.19 -15.82
N LEU A 258 -8.14 12.00 -16.38
CA LEU A 258 -7.65 10.85 -15.62
C LEU A 258 -6.21 11.04 -15.14
N GLN A 259 -5.36 11.71 -15.95
CA GLN A 259 -4.01 12.06 -15.51
C GLN A 259 -4.03 13.02 -14.32
N GLU A 260 -4.89 14.04 -14.33
CA GLU A 260 -5.01 15.01 -13.23
C GLU A 260 -5.56 14.38 -11.93
N ALA A 261 -6.44 13.38 -12.06
CA ALA A 261 -6.96 12.63 -10.92
C ALA A 261 -5.98 11.60 -10.37
N ASN A 262 -5.00 11.15 -11.17
CA ASN A 262 -4.05 10.13 -10.78
C ASN A 262 -2.85 10.74 -10.04
N TRP A 263 -2.70 10.41 -8.76
CA TRP A 263 -1.60 10.87 -7.91
C TRP A 263 -0.20 10.61 -8.50
N PHE A 264 -0.03 9.51 -9.23
CA PHE A 264 1.25 9.09 -9.79
C PHE A 264 1.57 9.75 -11.13
N SER A 265 0.67 10.51 -11.70
CA SER A 265 0.93 11.23 -12.95
C SER A 265 1.98 12.33 -12.78
N ALA A 266 2.69 12.66 -13.86
CA ALA A 266 3.66 13.75 -13.84
C ALA A 266 3.01 15.11 -13.46
N PRO A 267 1.83 15.49 -14.01
CA PRO A 267 1.15 16.72 -13.60
C PRO A 267 0.81 16.79 -12.12
N SER A 268 0.29 15.70 -11.54
CA SER A 268 -0.05 15.66 -10.10
C SER A 268 1.18 15.75 -9.21
N ALA A 269 2.23 15.00 -9.52
CA ALA A 269 3.49 15.06 -8.75
C ALA A 269 4.14 16.45 -8.83
N LEU A 270 4.15 17.08 -10.02
CA LEU A 270 4.66 18.44 -10.19
C LEU A 270 3.80 19.48 -9.46
N LYS A 271 2.48 19.32 -9.43
CA LYS A 271 1.57 20.19 -8.68
C LYS A 271 1.87 20.15 -7.18
N VAL A 272 1.99 18.96 -6.58
CA VAL A 272 2.29 18.80 -5.15
C VAL A 272 3.67 19.37 -4.82
N TYR A 273 4.67 19.10 -5.66
CA TYR A 273 6.00 19.67 -5.47
C TYR A 273 6.03 21.20 -5.64
N GLY A 274 5.29 21.72 -6.63
CA GLY A 274 5.15 23.17 -6.82
C GLY A 274 4.47 23.85 -5.63
N GLN A 275 3.49 23.20 -5.01
CA GLN A 275 2.88 23.70 -3.77
C GLN A 275 3.89 23.75 -2.63
N TYR A 276 4.74 22.72 -2.48
CA TYR A 276 5.80 22.71 -1.49
C TYR A 276 6.78 23.88 -1.69
N LEU A 277 7.27 24.07 -2.92
CA LEU A 277 8.19 25.17 -3.24
C LEU A 277 7.57 26.57 -3.06
N ASN A 278 6.24 26.69 -3.27
CA ASN A 278 5.55 27.96 -3.03
C ASN A 278 5.40 28.29 -1.54
N LEU A 279 5.36 27.26 -0.69
CA LEU A 279 5.32 27.41 0.75
C LEU A 279 6.70 27.73 1.33
N ASP A 280 7.78 27.14 0.81
CA ASP A 280 9.16 27.34 1.19
C ASP A 280 9.65 28.74 0.75
N ARG A 281 9.41 29.73 1.61
CA ARG A 281 9.67 31.15 1.29
C ARG A 281 11.13 31.53 1.39
N ASP A 282 11.84 30.91 2.30
CA ASP A 282 13.27 31.17 2.52
C ASP A 282 14.18 30.27 1.67
N HIS A 283 13.56 29.31 0.92
CA HIS A 283 14.22 28.38 0.00
C HIS A 283 15.30 27.52 0.66
N ASN A 284 15.07 27.16 1.93
CA ASN A 284 15.97 26.25 2.66
C ASN A 284 15.68 24.76 2.38
N GLY A 285 14.58 24.47 1.67
CA GLY A 285 14.13 23.10 1.32
C GLY A 285 13.40 22.40 2.46
N MET A 286 12.99 23.12 3.50
CA MET A 286 12.19 22.66 4.64
C MET A 286 10.99 23.58 4.82
N LEU A 287 10.00 23.20 5.61
CA LEU A 287 8.86 24.06 5.92
C LEU A 287 8.76 24.27 7.43
N ASN A 288 8.77 25.51 7.85
CA ASN A 288 8.41 25.89 9.20
C ASN A 288 6.88 26.04 9.35
N LYS A 289 6.41 26.28 10.59
CA LYS A 289 4.98 26.37 10.90
C LYS A 289 4.30 27.54 10.19
N GLU A 290 4.98 28.69 10.08
CA GLU A 290 4.48 29.92 9.45
C GLU A 290 4.33 29.74 7.93
N GLU A 291 5.21 28.97 7.32
CA GLU A 291 5.15 28.63 5.90
C GLU A 291 4.03 27.61 5.63
N LEU A 292 3.94 26.55 6.45
CA LEU A 292 2.87 25.56 6.32
C LEU A 292 1.47 26.17 6.55
N ALA A 293 1.36 27.27 7.31
CA ALA A 293 0.10 27.98 7.50
C ALA A 293 -0.49 28.54 6.18
N GLY A 294 0.34 28.70 5.15
CA GLY A 294 -0.10 29.04 3.80
C GLY A 294 -0.68 27.89 2.99
N TYR A 295 -0.73 26.67 3.52
CA TYR A 295 -1.25 25.51 2.80
C TYR A 295 -2.74 25.66 2.42
N GLY A 296 -3.08 25.26 1.19
CA GLY A 296 -4.44 25.35 0.66
C GLY A 296 -4.91 26.80 0.58
N THR A 297 -5.96 27.12 1.30
CA THR A 297 -6.53 28.48 1.41
C THR A 297 -6.05 29.25 2.65
N GLY A 298 -5.12 28.67 3.42
CA GLY A 298 -4.62 29.27 4.66
C GLY A 298 -5.66 29.30 5.81
N THR A 299 -6.66 28.41 5.76
CA THR A 299 -7.77 28.35 6.74
C THR A 299 -7.56 27.35 7.86
N LEU A 300 -6.42 26.61 7.85
CA LEU A 300 -6.03 25.73 8.94
C LEU A 300 -5.72 26.55 10.21
N THR A 301 -6.16 26.05 11.36
CA THR A 301 -5.92 26.74 12.63
C THR A 301 -4.44 26.63 13.06
N GLY A 302 -3.92 27.71 13.64
CA GLY A 302 -2.55 27.71 14.18
C GLY A 302 -2.31 26.65 15.25
N VAL A 303 -3.35 26.34 16.04
CA VAL A 303 -3.31 25.29 17.07
C VAL A 303 -3.17 23.91 16.44
N PHE A 304 -3.87 23.62 15.36
CA PHE A 304 -3.71 22.36 14.63
C PHE A 304 -2.31 22.23 14.04
N LEU A 305 -1.81 23.29 13.39
CA LEU A 305 -0.47 23.29 12.83
C LEU A 305 0.60 23.08 13.90
N GLU A 306 0.46 23.73 15.06
CA GLU A 306 1.37 23.51 16.19
C GLU A 306 1.41 22.04 16.63
N ARG A 307 0.26 21.40 16.71
CA ARG A 307 0.16 19.98 17.03
C ARG A 307 0.77 19.09 15.93
N VAL A 308 0.62 19.45 14.66
CA VAL A 308 1.28 18.76 13.54
C VAL A 308 2.80 18.75 13.74
N PHE A 309 3.40 19.90 14.06
CA PHE A 309 4.84 20.00 14.30
C PHE A 309 5.31 19.31 15.58
N GLN A 310 4.43 19.10 16.57
CA GLN A 310 4.74 18.33 17.78
C GLN A 310 4.68 16.82 17.55
N GLU A 311 3.74 16.33 16.73
CA GLU A 311 3.46 14.90 16.55
C GLU A 311 4.15 14.28 15.33
N CYS A 312 4.51 15.09 14.35
CA CYS A 312 5.20 14.64 13.15
C CYS A 312 6.73 14.76 13.29
N LEU A 313 7.44 14.04 12.43
CA LEU A 313 8.89 14.14 12.39
C LEU A 313 9.29 15.52 11.89
N THR A 314 10.09 16.23 12.67
CA THR A 314 10.65 17.54 12.33
C THR A 314 12.14 17.56 12.62
N TYR A 315 12.87 18.42 11.92
CA TYR A 315 14.30 18.66 12.10
C TYR A 315 14.48 20.11 12.52
N GLU A 316 14.88 20.32 13.76
CA GLU A 316 15.03 21.68 14.36
C GLU A 316 13.75 22.54 14.29
N GLY A 317 12.58 21.89 14.27
CA GLY A 317 11.27 22.57 14.19
C GLY A 317 10.78 22.80 12.75
N GLU A 318 11.44 22.23 11.75
CA GLU A 318 11.04 22.31 10.34
C GLU A 318 10.69 20.94 9.78
N MET A 319 9.82 20.91 8.78
CA MET A 319 9.27 19.71 8.16
C MET A 319 9.94 19.46 6.81
N ASP A 320 10.43 18.24 6.59
CA ASP A 320 10.97 17.84 5.30
C ASP A 320 9.86 17.49 4.28
N TYR A 321 10.23 17.30 3.02
CA TYR A 321 9.30 16.96 1.95
C TYR A 321 8.53 15.64 2.20
N LYS A 322 9.16 14.63 2.83
CA LYS A 322 8.51 13.36 3.15
C LYS A 322 7.38 13.54 4.16
N THR A 323 7.64 14.30 5.20
CA THR A 323 6.64 14.60 6.25
C THR A 323 5.52 15.49 5.69
N TYR A 324 5.86 16.45 4.82
CA TYR A 324 4.86 17.26 4.09
C TYR A 324 3.95 16.39 3.22
N LEU A 325 4.49 15.40 2.51
CA LEU A 325 3.67 14.48 1.72
C LEU A 325 2.68 13.68 2.58
N ASP A 326 3.08 13.22 3.77
CA ASP A 326 2.15 12.55 4.70
C ASP A 326 1.02 13.50 5.14
N PHE A 327 1.37 14.76 5.42
CA PHE A 327 0.39 15.79 5.76
C PHE A 327 -0.58 16.05 4.61
N VAL A 328 -0.11 16.21 3.39
CA VAL A 328 -0.97 16.39 2.20
C VAL A 328 -1.89 15.19 2.00
N LEU A 329 -1.34 13.97 2.04
CA LEU A 329 -2.13 12.75 1.87
C LEU A 329 -3.23 12.62 2.94
N ALA A 330 -2.92 12.99 4.18
CA ALA A 330 -3.91 12.98 5.25
C ALA A 330 -5.04 13.98 5.01
N LEU A 331 -4.71 15.19 4.57
CA LEU A 331 -5.71 16.26 4.37
C LEU A 331 -6.54 16.08 3.10
N GLU A 332 -5.94 15.56 2.02
CA GLU A 332 -6.67 15.32 0.77
C GLU A 332 -7.55 14.06 0.80
N ASN A 333 -7.28 13.12 1.72
CA ASN A 333 -8.00 11.85 1.81
C ASN A 333 -8.64 11.64 3.20
N ARG A 334 -9.25 12.68 3.77
CA ARG A 334 -9.79 12.67 5.16
C ARG A 334 -10.82 11.57 5.42
N HIS A 335 -11.52 11.09 4.40
CA HIS A 335 -12.49 10.00 4.48
C HIS A 335 -11.84 8.61 4.66
N GLU A 336 -10.54 8.49 4.37
CA GLU A 336 -9.83 7.22 4.48
C GLU A 336 -9.43 6.91 5.94
N PRO A 337 -9.53 5.64 6.37
CA PRO A 337 -9.19 5.24 7.73
C PRO A 337 -7.77 5.64 8.16
N GLN A 338 -6.80 5.59 7.25
CA GLN A 338 -5.40 5.93 7.51
C GLN A 338 -5.23 7.43 7.79
N SER A 339 -5.96 8.25 7.06
CA SER A 339 -5.98 9.70 7.28
C SER A 339 -6.64 10.06 8.61
N LEU A 340 -7.76 9.41 8.94
CA LEU A 340 -8.39 9.57 10.25
C LEU A 340 -7.48 9.12 11.39
N HIS A 341 -6.72 8.04 11.21
CA HIS A 341 -5.71 7.60 12.18
C HIS A 341 -4.61 8.65 12.37
N TYR A 342 -4.12 9.25 11.26
CA TYR A 342 -3.11 10.31 11.29
C TYR A 342 -3.64 11.54 12.04
N LEU A 343 -4.83 12.01 11.69
CA LEU A 343 -5.46 13.21 12.26
C LEU A 343 -5.87 12.99 13.72
N PHE A 344 -6.39 11.81 14.07
CA PHE A 344 -6.73 11.45 15.45
C PHE A 344 -5.52 11.57 16.38
N ARG A 345 -4.34 11.10 15.96
CA ARG A 345 -3.11 11.21 16.74
C ARG A 345 -2.74 12.67 17.02
N ILE A 346 -2.99 13.56 16.09
CA ILE A 346 -2.75 15.00 16.27
C ILE A 346 -3.76 15.61 17.23
N LEU A 347 -5.03 15.19 17.15
CA LEU A 347 -6.11 15.67 17.98
C LEU A 347 -6.05 15.14 19.44
N ASP A 348 -5.48 13.96 19.66
CA ASP A 348 -5.30 13.39 21.01
C ASP A 348 -4.11 14.04 21.72
N ILE A 349 -4.35 15.23 22.29
CA ILE A 349 -3.33 16.08 22.93
C ILE A 349 -2.56 15.33 24.02
N ASN A 350 -3.23 14.46 24.74
CA ASN A 350 -2.66 13.77 25.91
C ASN A 350 -2.20 12.34 25.60
N ASN A 351 -2.27 11.88 24.36
CA ASN A 351 -1.95 10.52 23.92
C ASN A 351 -2.67 9.43 24.75
N ARG A 352 -3.97 9.67 25.06
CA ARG A 352 -4.80 8.78 25.87
C ARG A 352 -5.56 7.74 25.05
N GLY A 353 -5.53 7.85 23.72
CA GLY A 353 -6.29 7.00 22.82
C GLY A 353 -7.78 7.37 22.73
N TYR A 354 -8.17 8.54 23.23
CA TYR A 354 -9.50 9.09 23.09
C TYR A 354 -9.50 10.62 23.13
N LEU A 355 -10.47 11.21 22.46
CA LEU A 355 -10.74 12.64 22.51
C LEU A 355 -11.84 12.91 23.56
N ASP A 356 -11.53 13.74 24.53
CA ASP A 356 -12.48 14.23 25.52
C ASP A 356 -12.92 15.66 25.19
N THR A 357 -13.85 16.19 25.98
CA THR A 357 -14.35 17.56 25.85
C THR A 357 -13.21 18.59 25.88
N PHE A 358 -12.15 18.31 26.62
CA PHE A 358 -10.97 19.20 26.67
C PHE A 358 -10.27 19.28 25.33
N CYS A 359 -10.01 18.12 24.69
CA CYS A 359 -9.39 18.07 23.36
C CYS A 359 -10.25 18.81 22.32
N LEU A 360 -11.56 18.58 22.30
CA LEU A 360 -12.47 19.26 21.38
C LEU A 360 -12.45 20.77 21.59
N ASN A 361 -12.55 21.22 22.83
CA ASN A 361 -12.54 22.65 23.16
C ASN A 361 -11.20 23.32 22.81
N TYR A 362 -10.10 22.61 23.02
CA TYR A 362 -8.76 23.13 22.70
C TYR A 362 -8.63 23.53 21.23
N PHE A 363 -9.11 22.71 20.32
CA PHE A 363 -9.08 23.02 18.88
C PHE A 363 -10.18 24.00 18.50
N PHE A 364 -11.39 23.86 19.01
CA PHE A 364 -12.51 24.69 18.63
C PHE A 364 -12.37 26.17 19.05
N ARG A 365 -11.65 26.45 20.11
CA ARG A 365 -11.32 27.84 20.51
C ARG A 365 -10.61 28.61 19.38
N ALA A 366 -9.73 27.97 18.65
CA ALA A 366 -9.04 28.60 17.52
C ALA A 366 -10.01 28.91 16.37
N ILE A 367 -11.04 28.07 16.17
CA ILE A 367 -12.13 28.35 15.21
C ILE A 367 -12.95 29.58 15.67
N GLN A 368 -13.31 29.66 16.96
CA GLN A 368 -14.02 30.82 17.50
C GLN A 368 -13.22 32.13 17.35
N GLU A 369 -11.90 32.08 17.54
CA GLU A 369 -11.01 33.21 17.31
C GLU A 369 -11.04 33.65 15.85
N GLN A 370 -10.96 32.70 14.90
CA GLN A 370 -11.06 32.99 13.47
C GLN A 370 -12.42 33.54 13.08
N MET A 371 -13.56 33.05 13.64
CA MET A 371 -14.87 33.61 13.46
C MET A 371 -14.90 35.08 13.84
N THR A 372 -14.37 35.40 15.01
CA THR A 372 -14.29 36.76 15.51
C THR A 372 -13.45 37.66 14.60
N MET A 373 -12.32 37.18 14.10
CA MET A 373 -11.48 37.93 13.16
C MET A 373 -12.21 38.23 11.83
N HIS A 374 -13.09 37.34 11.39
CA HIS A 374 -13.92 37.53 10.19
C HIS A 374 -15.22 38.28 10.46
N GLY A 375 -15.41 38.84 11.67
CA GLY A 375 -16.57 39.63 12.04
C GLY A 375 -17.86 38.84 12.22
N GLN A 376 -17.73 37.53 12.45
CA GLN A 376 -18.84 36.63 12.73
C GLN A 376 -19.01 36.44 14.25
N GLU A 377 -20.25 36.24 14.69
CA GLU A 377 -20.52 35.91 16.08
C GLU A 377 -20.08 34.48 16.39
N PRO A 378 -19.22 34.27 17.40
CA PRO A 378 -18.71 32.91 17.71
C PRO A 378 -19.84 32.01 18.21
N VAL A 379 -19.96 30.82 17.61
CA VAL A 379 -20.86 29.76 18.07
C VAL A 379 -20.40 29.24 19.43
N ARG A 380 -21.33 28.88 20.31
CA ARG A 380 -20.98 28.33 21.62
C ARG A 380 -20.40 26.92 21.49
N PHE A 381 -19.36 26.66 22.23
CA PHE A 381 -18.68 25.36 22.19
C PHE A 381 -19.61 24.19 22.57
N GLU A 382 -20.49 24.39 23.54
CA GLU A 382 -21.43 23.37 24.01
C GLU A 382 -22.33 22.87 22.86
N ASP A 383 -22.82 23.78 22.02
CA ASP A 383 -23.68 23.42 20.90
C ASP A 383 -22.90 22.54 19.87
N VAL A 384 -21.69 22.94 19.52
CA VAL A 384 -20.82 22.17 18.59
C VAL A 384 -20.37 20.85 19.19
N LYS A 385 -20.05 20.81 20.47
CA LYS A 385 -19.71 19.58 21.19
C LYS A 385 -20.86 18.57 21.11
N ASP A 386 -22.07 19.00 21.41
CA ASP A 386 -23.24 18.13 21.40
C ASP A 386 -23.51 17.61 19.98
N GLU A 387 -23.37 18.45 18.94
CA GLU A 387 -23.44 18.02 17.54
C GLU A 387 -22.36 16.99 17.18
N ILE A 388 -21.10 17.18 17.62
CA ILE A 388 -20.02 16.23 17.37
C ILE A 388 -20.34 14.88 18.04
N PHE A 389 -20.82 14.89 19.29
CA PHE A 389 -21.19 13.64 19.96
C PHE A 389 -22.40 12.96 19.31
N ASP A 390 -23.38 13.72 18.83
CA ASP A 390 -24.53 13.19 18.09
C ASP A 390 -24.13 12.64 16.71
N MET A 391 -23.12 13.24 16.06
CA MET A 391 -22.58 12.78 14.79
C MET A 391 -21.79 11.48 14.95
N VAL A 392 -20.90 11.42 15.92
CA VAL A 392 -20.01 10.27 16.13
C VAL A 392 -20.72 9.13 16.88
N LYS A 393 -21.61 9.44 17.81
CA LYS A 393 -22.35 8.49 18.69
C LYS A 393 -21.42 7.47 19.35
N PRO A 394 -20.39 7.96 20.10
CA PRO A 394 -19.41 7.06 20.70
C PRO A 394 -20.04 6.15 21.75
N ALA A 395 -19.40 4.99 21.99
CA ALA A 395 -19.86 4.04 23.01
C ALA A 395 -19.80 4.62 24.44
N ASP A 396 -18.81 5.46 24.74
CA ASP A 396 -18.71 6.24 25.98
C ASP A 396 -19.17 7.69 25.71
N PRO A 397 -20.21 8.20 26.36
CA PRO A 397 -20.76 9.53 26.09
C PRO A 397 -19.82 10.70 26.42
N CYS A 398 -18.65 10.42 26.99
CA CYS A 398 -17.65 11.43 27.35
C CYS A 398 -16.35 11.32 26.55
N LYS A 399 -16.22 10.30 25.69
CA LYS A 399 -14.96 9.96 25.01
C LYS A 399 -15.21 9.49 23.60
N ILE A 400 -14.48 10.04 22.65
CA ILE A 400 -14.46 9.59 21.27
C ILE A 400 -13.16 8.84 21.04
N THR A 401 -13.25 7.54 20.76
CA THR A 401 -12.09 6.72 20.39
C THR A 401 -11.86 6.76 18.87
N LEU A 402 -10.66 6.36 18.44
CA LEU A 402 -10.40 6.19 17.02
C LEU A 402 -11.41 5.23 16.35
N GLN A 403 -11.80 4.18 17.05
CA GLN A 403 -12.78 3.21 16.52
C GLN A 403 -14.16 3.84 16.33
N ASP A 404 -14.60 4.69 17.25
CA ASP A 404 -15.85 5.44 17.10
C ASP A 404 -15.79 6.36 15.90
N LEU A 405 -14.66 7.08 15.72
CA LEU A 405 -14.43 7.96 14.58
C LEU A 405 -14.43 7.23 13.24
N LEU A 406 -13.84 6.03 13.17
CA LEU A 406 -13.82 5.20 11.96
C LEU A 406 -15.18 4.60 11.62
N SER A 407 -16.01 4.31 12.63
CA SER A 407 -17.30 3.63 12.45
C SER A 407 -18.47 4.57 12.20
N CYS A 408 -18.36 5.86 12.54
CA CYS A 408 -19.49 6.81 12.43
C CYS A 408 -19.81 7.23 10.97
N GLY A 409 -18.88 7.03 10.04
CA GLY A 409 -19.03 7.43 8.64
C GLY A 409 -19.00 8.94 8.37
N GLN A 410 -18.74 9.76 9.39
CA GLN A 410 -18.63 11.22 9.32
C GLN A 410 -17.35 11.72 10.02
N GLY A 411 -16.35 10.88 10.13
CA GLY A 411 -15.10 11.21 10.80
C GLY A 411 -14.33 12.36 10.14
N ASP A 412 -14.38 12.44 8.83
CA ASP A 412 -13.82 13.52 8.02
C ASP A 412 -14.47 14.88 8.32
N THR A 413 -15.81 14.92 8.43
CA THR A 413 -16.56 16.12 8.79
C THR A 413 -16.21 16.58 10.20
N MET A 414 -16.24 15.66 11.18
CA MET A 414 -15.87 15.96 12.58
C MET A 414 -14.47 16.55 12.68
N VAL A 415 -13.50 15.95 12.00
CA VAL A 415 -12.12 16.45 11.99
C VAL A 415 -12.06 17.84 11.32
N SER A 416 -12.71 18.03 10.17
CA SER A 416 -12.71 19.29 9.44
C SER A 416 -13.28 20.45 10.28
N ILE A 417 -14.32 20.22 11.06
CA ILE A 417 -14.88 21.19 12.01
C ILE A 417 -13.84 21.70 13.02
N LEU A 418 -12.92 20.85 13.44
CA LEU A 418 -11.95 21.17 14.50
C LEU A 418 -10.66 21.79 13.97
N ILE A 419 -10.24 21.47 12.74
CA ILE A 419 -8.89 21.81 12.27
C ILE A 419 -8.86 23.03 11.34
N GLU A 420 -9.97 23.35 10.66
CA GLU A 420 -9.99 24.45 9.70
C GLU A 420 -11.30 25.25 9.73
N PHE A 421 -11.17 26.56 9.61
CA PHE A 421 -12.31 27.48 9.60
C PHE A 421 -13.27 27.23 8.44
N HIS A 422 -12.75 26.97 7.25
CA HIS A 422 -13.58 26.70 6.08
C HIS A 422 -14.42 25.42 6.25
N GLY A 423 -13.86 24.37 6.84
CA GLY A 423 -14.59 23.13 7.13
C GLY A 423 -15.73 23.33 8.12
N PHE A 424 -15.48 24.11 9.18
CA PHE A 424 -16.52 24.49 10.13
C PHE A 424 -17.62 25.34 9.46
N TRP A 425 -17.23 26.35 8.68
CA TRP A 425 -18.18 27.24 7.99
C TRP A 425 -19.04 26.48 6.98
N ALA A 426 -18.46 25.57 6.20
CA ALA A 426 -19.18 24.72 5.25
C ALA A 426 -20.20 23.81 5.97
N TYR A 427 -19.81 23.25 7.12
CA TYR A 427 -20.71 22.45 7.94
C TYR A 427 -21.87 23.26 8.50
N GLU A 428 -21.62 24.42 9.08
CA GLU A 428 -22.62 25.29 9.69
C GLU A 428 -23.67 25.80 8.65
N ASN A 429 -23.20 26.07 7.43
CA ASN A 429 -24.06 26.58 6.36
C ASN A 429 -24.56 25.50 5.38
N ARG A 430 -24.41 24.21 5.70
CA ARG A 430 -24.73 23.07 4.81
C ARG A 430 -26.18 23.09 4.30
N GLU A 431 -27.15 23.50 5.14
CA GLU A 431 -28.58 23.57 4.77
C GLU A 431 -28.85 24.70 3.78
N ALA A 432 -28.23 25.86 3.99
CA ALA A 432 -28.35 26.98 3.08
C ALA A 432 -27.74 26.67 1.71
N MET A 433 -26.58 26.04 1.68
CA MET A 433 -25.93 25.60 0.44
C MET A 433 -26.75 24.55 -0.31
N ALA A 434 -27.39 23.62 0.41
CA ALA A 434 -28.24 22.58 -0.20
C ALA A 434 -29.52 23.20 -0.81
N ALA A 435 -30.07 24.28 -0.22
CA ALA A 435 -31.21 24.97 -0.75
C ALA A 435 -30.90 25.71 -2.07
N ASP A 436 -29.71 26.36 -2.16
CA ASP A 436 -29.29 27.09 -3.38
C ASP A 436 -29.05 26.13 -4.57
N THR A 437 -28.52 24.92 -4.34
CA THR A 437 -28.35 23.94 -5.41
C THR A 437 -29.64 23.26 -5.87
N GLY A 438 -30.70 23.30 -5.04
CA GLY A 438 -32.04 22.76 -5.37
C GLY A 438 -32.83 23.61 -6.34
N ASP A 439 -32.59 24.91 -6.37
CA ASP A 439 -33.35 25.85 -7.19
C ASP A 439 -32.89 25.94 -8.65
N GLU A 440 -31.61 25.55 -8.95
CA GLU A 440 -31.10 25.51 -10.33
C GLU A 440 -31.60 24.28 -11.13
N SER A 441 -32.07 23.22 -10.47
CA SER A 441 -32.56 22.00 -11.15
C SER A 441 -34.06 22.05 -11.52
N SER A 442 -34.79 23.11 -11.16
CA SER A 442 -36.23 23.27 -11.46
C SER A 442 -36.53 24.14 -12.69
N HIS A 443 -35.53 24.58 -13.43
CA HIS A 443 -35.66 25.41 -14.64
C HIS A 443 -34.97 24.83 -15.89
N VAL A 444 -35.04 23.49 -16.11
CA VAL A 444 -34.70 22.89 -17.42
C VAL A 444 -35.87 22.03 -17.90
#